data_0d56ae8d27c50a33b19b511c8f8e533a
#
_entry.id   0d56ae8d27c50a33b19b511c8f8e533a
#
_cell.length_a   1.000
_cell.length_b   1.000
_cell.length_c   1.000
_cell.angle_alpha   90.00
_cell.angle_beta   90.00
_cell.angle_gamma   90.00
#
_symmetry.space_group_name_H-M   'P 1'
#
loop_
_entity.id
_entity.type
_entity.pdbx_description
1 polymer ?
#
loop_
_entity_poly.entity_id
_entity_poly.type
_entity_poly.pdbx_seq_one_letter_code
_entity_poly.pdbx_strand_id
1 'polypeptide(L)'
;MGCGQLSQMLGEAARRLGASVSFLCVDETPVVSGLGAIYGVDSIGIESVDAFFDQCDAITVERESLPDALLQRARDEVGLAPGYDALVVLRQRDTQKAMLDQLDIPTSPWGVATTAAELAGVLSTLPSRYSRCKRILGGYDGGGQWRVNADTLDDIPAGGYPLIAEAEITIERELAIIVARDTLGDSVCYP
;
A
#
# COMPACT_ATOMS: atom_id res chain seq x y z
N MET A 1 -12.39 3.58 -3.36
CA MET A 1 -11.54 4.27 -4.36
C MET A 1 -10.60 3.25 -4.95
N GLY A 2 -10.49 3.23 -6.30
CA GLY A 2 -9.88 2.20 -7.13
C GLY A 2 -10.93 1.57 -8.05
N CYS A 3 -10.50 0.98 -9.16
CA CYS A 3 -11.38 0.29 -10.11
C CYS A 3 -10.71 -0.91 -10.79
N GLY A 4 -9.70 -1.49 -10.16
CA GLY A 4 -9.00 -2.70 -10.57
C GLY A 4 -9.69 -3.99 -10.11
N GLN A 5 -8.95 -5.09 -10.12
CA GLN A 5 -9.48 -6.42 -9.81
C GLN A 5 -10.00 -6.57 -8.37
N LEU A 6 -9.33 -5.97 -7.40
CA LEU A 6 -9.79 -6.03 -6.01
C LEU A 6 -11.08 -5.24 -5.82
N SER A 7 -11.22 -4.09 -6.48
CA SER A 7 -12.46 -3.33 -6.52
C SER A 7 -13.59 -4.11 -7.19
N GLN A 8 -13.30 -4.89 -8.24
CA GLN A 8 -14.28 -5.79 -8.87
C GLN A 8 -14.78 -6.84 -7.89
N MET A 9 -13.88 -7.55 -7.21
CA MET A 9 -14.23 -8.57 -6.20
C MET A 9 -15.03 -7.96 -5.05
N LEU A 10 -14.66 -6.77 -4.58
CA LEU A 10 -15.41 -6.04 -3.56
C LEU A 10 -16.82 -5.69 -4.04
N GLY A 11 -16.97 -5.17 -5.26
CA GLY A 11 -18.26 -4.83 -5.85
C GLY A 11 -19.19 -6.04 -5.99
N GLU A 12 -18.65 -7.17 -6.42
CA GLU A 12 -19.41 -8.43 -6.51
C GLU A 12 -19.88 -8.90 -5.12
N ALA A 13 -19.02 -8.82 -4.10
CA ALA A 13 -19.35 -9.18 -2.73
C ALA A 13 -20.40 -8.23 -2.13
N ALA A 14 -20.24 -6.93 -2.32
CA ALA A 14 -21.17 -5.91 -1.83
C ALA A 14 -22.57 -6.10 -2.40
N ARG A 15 -22.70 -6.39 -3.70
CA ARG A 15 -24.00 -6.69 -4.33
C ARG A 15 -24.71 -7.87 -3.71
N ARG A 16 -23.98 -8.92 -3.31
CA ARG A 16 -24.56 -10.08 -2.61
C ARG A 16 -25.11 -9.70 -1.23
N LEU A 17 -24.53 -8.67 -0.61
CA LEU A 17 -24.99 -8.12 0.67
C LEU A 17 -26.06 -7.03 0.52
N GLY A 18 -26.47 -6.71 -0.71
CA GLY A 18 -27.46 -5.67 -0.99
C GLY A 18 -26.92 -4.24 -0.88
N ALA A 19 -25.60 -4.06 -0.83
CA ALA A 19 -24.98 -2.74 -0.80
C ALA A 19 -24.78 -2.19 -2.22
N SER A 20 -24.99 -0.87 -2.39
CA SER A 20 -24.62 -0.14 -3.59
C SER A 20 -23.15 0.20 -3.56
N VAL A 21 -22.47 0.15 -4.70
CA VAL A 21 -21.04 0.49 -4.79
C VAL A 21 -20.82 1.50 -5.91
N SER A 22 -19.98 2.47 -5.66
CA SER A 22 -19.45 3.41 -6.66
C SER A 22 -17.94 3.35 -6.67
N PHE A 23 -17.33 3.56 -7.83
CA PHE A 23 -15.90 3.41 -8.02
C PHE A 23 -15.29 4.75 -8.48
N LEU A 24 -14.22 5.19 -7.81
CA LEU A 24 -13.42 6.33 -8.26
C LEU A 24 -12.11 5.80 -8.83
N CYS A 25 -11.95 5.90 -10.15
CA CYS A 25 -10.75 5.49 -10.86
C CYS A 25 -9.69 6.59 -10.83
N VAL A 26 -8.46 6.21 -10.49
CA VAL A 26 -7.31 7.09 -10.45
C VAL A 26 -6.19 6.42 -11.28
N ASP A 27 -5.92 6.98 -12.46
CA ASP A 27 -4.85 6.53 -13.35
C ASP A 27 -4.91 5.04 -13.75
N GLU A 28 -6.11 4.45 -13.85
CA GLU A 28 -6.26 3.05 -14.20
C GLU A 28 -7.47 2.79 -15.11
N THR A 29 -7.38 1.73 -15.90
CA THR A 29 -8.50 1.29 -16.74
C THR A 29 -9.50 0.50 -15.89
N PRO A 30 -10.78 0.90 -15.85
CA PRO A 30 -11.75 0.25 -15.00
C PRO A 30 -12.10 -1.16 -15.50
N VAL A 31 -12.10 -2.12 -14.57
CA VAL A 31 -12.59 -3.50 -14.80
C VAL A 31 -13.88 -3.79 -14.04
N VAL A 32 -14.50 -2.76 -13.46
CA VAL A 32 -15.68 -2.80 -12.58
C VAL A 32 -17.00 -2.54 -13.32
N SER A 33 -17.02 -2.59 -14.65
CA SER A 33 -18.18 -2.32 -15.48
C SER A 33 -19.39 -3.16 -15.07
N GLY A 34 -20.55 -2.51 -14.93
CA GLY A 34 -21.81 -3.16 -14.55
C GLY A 34 -21.95 -3.49 -13.05
N LEU A 35 -20.99 -3.13 -12.21
CA LEU A 35 -21.05 -3.32 -10.76
C LEU A 35 -21.57 -2.09 -10.01
N GLY A 36 -21.40 -0.90 -10.57
CA GLY A 36 -21.82 0.36 -9.98
C GLY A 36 -21.46 1.56 -10.86
N ALA A 37 -21.69 2.76 -10.36
CA ALA A 37 -21.29 3.99 -11.05
C ALA A 37 -19.75 4.14 -11.02
N ILE A 38 -19.19 4.65 -12.12
CA ILE A 38 -17.75 4.82 -12.28
C ILE A 38 -17.46 6.31 -12.48
N TYR A 39 -16.55 6.82 -11.67
CA TYR A 39 -16.04 8.18 -11.68
C TYR A 39 -14.53 8.16 -11.98
N GLY A 40 -14.02 9.19 -12.64
CA GLY A 40 -12.59 9.28 -12.99
C GLY A 40 -11.99 10.63 -12.60
N VAL A 41 -10.76 10.63 -12.17
CA VAL A 41 -10.02 11.86 -11.85
C VAL A 41 -9.59 12.58 -13.13
N ASP A 42 -9.16 11.83 -14.16
CA ASP A 42 -8.53 12.41 -15.36
C ASP A 42 -9.48 12.72 -16.51
N SER A 43 -10.59 11.99 -16.61
CA SER A 43 -11.47 12.07 -17.79
C SER A 43 -12.70 12.98 -17.63
N ILE A 44 -13.09 13.35 -16.41
CA ILE A 44 -14.35 14.04 -16.14
C ILE A 44 -14.17 15.27 -15.23
N GLY A 45 -12.96 15.50 -14.68
CA GLY A 45 -12.62 16.67 -13.88
C GLY A 45 -13.17 16.65 -12.45
N ILE A 46 -13.12 17.82 -11.79
CA ILE A 46 -13.48 18.00 -10.38
C ILE A 46 -14.93 17.62 -10.09
N GLU A 47 -15.85 17.89 -11.03
CA GLU A 47 -17.28 17.57 -10.86
C GLU A 47 -17.54 16.07 -10.67
N SER A 48 -16.78 15.22 -11.35
CA SER A 48 -16.91 13.78 -11.20
C SER A 48 -16.40 13.29 -9.83
N VAL A 49 -15.34 13.88 -9.31
CA VAL A 49 -14.81 13.56 -7.98
C VAL A 49 -15.81 14.00 -6.91
N ASP A 50 -16.36 15.22 -7.02
CA ASP A 50 -17.35 15.73 -6.07
C ASP A 50 -18.62 14.87 -6.06
N ALA A 51 -19.15 14.52 -7.26
CA ALA A 51 -20.30 13.65 -7.37
C ALA A 51 -20.08 12.24 -6.78
N PHE A 52 -18.83 11.73 -6.81
CA PHE A 52 -18.49 10.49 -6.11
C PHE A 52 -18.59 10.65 -4.59
N PHE A 53 -18.02 11.71 -4.04
CA PHE A 53 -18.02 11.95 -2.59
C PHE A 53 -19.43 12.20 -2.06
N ASP A 54 -20.24 12.99 -2.78
CA ASP A 54 -21.60 13.36 -2.38
C ASP A 54 -22.57 12.18 -2.21
N GLN A 55 -22.30 11.05 -2.86
CA GLN A 55 -23.19 9.89 -2.82
C GLN A 55 -22.69 8.75 -1.90
N CYS A 56 -21.50 8.85 -1.32
CA CYS A 56 -20.92 7.78 -0.52
C CYS A 56 -21.29 7.94 0.96
N ASP A 57 -21.80 6.87 1.57
CA ASP A 57 -21.98 6.79 3.04
C ASP A 57 -20.70 6.35 3.75
N ALA A 58 -19.81 5.66 3.05
CA ALA A 58 -18.49 5.20 3.52
C ALA A 58 -17.56 4.99 2.34
N ILE A 59 -16.27 5.20 2.54
CA ILE A 59 -15.23 5.02 1.53
C ILE A 59 -14.20 4.00 1.99
N THR A 60 -13.85 3.09 1.10
CA THR A 60 -12.70 2.20 1.23
C THR A 60 -11.75 2.35 0.05
N VAL A 61 -10.56 1.77 0.16
CA VAL A 61 -9.52 1.83 -0.87
C VAL A 61 -9.16 0.43 -1.37
N GLU A 62 -8.85 0.32 -2.64
CA GLU A 62 -8.30 -0.90 -3.23
C GLU A 62 -6.81 -1.05 -2.92
N ARG A 63 -6.10 0.08 -2.87
CA ARG A 63 -4.66 0.15 -2.62
C ARG A 63 -4.33 1.40 -1.80
N GLU A 64 -3.25 1.34 -1.05
CA GLU A 64 -2.80 2.44 -0.19
C GLU A 64 -2.11 3.58 -0.97
N SER A 65 -1.72 3.35 -2.23
CA SER A 65 -0.93 4.29 -3.07
C SER A 65 -1.78 5.33 -3.81
N LEU A 66 -2.93 5.70 -3.28
CA LEU A 66 -3.77 6.76 -3.83
C LEU A 66 -3.22 8.17 -3.51
N PRO A 67 -3.57 9.20 -4.29
CA PRO A 67 -3.22 10.58 -4.00
C PRO A 67 -3.65 11.00 -2.59
N ASP A 68 -2.74 11.62 -1.86
CA ASP A 68 -2.93 11.99 -0.46
C ASP A 68 -4.14 12.91 -0.26
N ALA A 69 -4.35 13.86 -1.16
CA ALA A 69 -5.50 14.76 -1.12
C ALA A 69 -6.85 14.03 -1.18
N LEU A 70 -6.95 12.92 -1.94
CA LEU A 70 -8.17 12.11 -2.00
C LEU A 70 -8.39 11.33 -0.70
N LEU A 71 -7.31 10.81 -0.10
CA LEU A 71 -7.39 10.09 1.17
C LEU A 71 -7.78 11.01 2.32
N GLN A 72 -7.21 12.22 2.38
CA GLN A 72 -7.57 13.25 3.35
C GLN A 72 -9.03 13.65 3.20
N ARG A 73 -9.47 13.92 1.97
CA ARG A 73 -10.84 14.27 1.69
C ARG A 73 -11.82 13.17 2.11
N ALA A 74 -11.50 11.90 1.82
CA ALA A 74 -12.32 10.76 2.23
C ALA A 74 -12.45 10.66 3.76
N ARG A 75 -11.34 10.91 4.50
CA ARG A 75 -11.36 10.96 5.96
C ARG A 75 -12.27 12.09 6.48
N ASP A 76 -12.16 13.28 5.90
CA ASP A 76 -12.76 14.50 6.46
C ASP A 76 -14.23 14.66 6.10
N GLU A 77 -14.65 14.25 4.89
CA GLU A 77 -16.00 14.49 4.37
C GLU A 77 -16.95 13.32 4.56
N VAL A 78 -16.46 12.06 4.49
CA VAL A 78 -17.33 10.88 4.46
C VAL A 78 -17.01 9.90 5.57
N GLY A 79 -15.76 9.52 5.67
CA GLY A 79 -15.26 8.44 6.51
C GLY A 79 -14.51 7.40 5.68
N LEU A 80 -13.27 7.14 6.07
CA LEU A 80 -12.33 6.27 5.34
C LEU A 80 -12.01 5.03 6.17
N ALA A 81 -12.18 3.85 5.57
CA ALA A 81 -11.80 2.57 6.15
C ALA A 81 -10.95 1.74 5.14
N PRO A 82 -9.74 1.29 5.50
CA PRO A 82 -9.03 1.59 6.77
C PRO A 82 -8.74 3.09 6.94
N GLY A 83 -8.57 3.53 8.20
CA GLY A 83 -8.37 4.95 8.51
C GLY A 83 -7.12 5.54 7.85
N TYR A 84 -7.14 6.85 7.61
CA TYR A 84 -6.06 7.57 6.93
C TYR A 84 -4.68 7.33 7.55
N ASP A 85 -4.57 7.38 8.89
CA ASP A 85 -3.29 7.20 9.58
C ASP A 85 -2.70 5.79 9.35
N ALA A 86 -3.55 4.77 9.30
CA ALA A 86 -3.13 3.41 8.95
C ALA A 86 -2.59 3.34 7.52
N LEU A 87 -3.27 3.99 6.57
CA LEU A 87 -2.83 4.01 5.16
C LEU A 87 -1.51 4.77 4.99
N VAL A 88 -1.31 5.88 5.72
CA VAL A 88 -0.03 6.62 5.71
C VAL A 88 1.13 5.75 6.18
N VAL A 89 0.94 4.98 7.23
CA VAL A 89 1.97 4.03 7.70
C VAL A 89 2.18 2.91 6.69
N LEU A 90 1.10 2.31 6.19
CA LEU A 90 1.18 1.12 5.34
C LEU A 90 1.81 1.39 3.97
N ARG A 91 1.67 2.58 3.41
CA ARG A 91 2.23 2.92 2.09
C ARG A 91 3.74 3.16 2.07
N GLN A 92 4.38 3.32 3.23
CA GLN A 92 5.81 3.57 3.36
C GLN A 92 6.50 2.45 4.13
N ARG A 93 7.50 1.81 3.52
CA ARG A 93 8.16 0.63 4.11
C ARG A 93 8.97 0.94 5.36
N ASP A 94 9.59 2.11 5.41
CA ASP A 94 10.34 2.58 6.59
C ASP A 94 9.42 2.84 7.78
N THR A 95 8.27 3.50 7.56
CA THR A 95 7.29 3.73 8.63
C THR A 95 6.63 2.44 9.09
N GLN A 96 6.36 1.48 8.18
CA GLN A 96 5.91 0.14 8.55
C GLN A 96 6.90 -0.56 9.48
N LYS A 97 8.19 -0.57 9.10
CA LYS A 97 9.23 -1.21 9.90
C LYS A 97 9.41 -0.53 11.26
N ALA A 98 9.44 0.80 11.27
CA ALA A 98 9.52 1.56 12.50
C ALA A 98 8.33 1.29 13.44
N MET A 99 7.11 1.15 12.90
CA MET A 99 5.94 0.77 13.69
C MET A 99 6.06 -0.64 14.26
N LEU A 100 6.53 -1.61 13.47
CA LEU A 100 6.73 -2.98 13.94
C LEU A 100 7.80 -3.04 15.06
N ASP A 101 8.88 -2.28 14.91
CA ASP A 101 9.91 -2.16 15.96
C ASP A 101 9.34 -1.54 17.25
N GLN A 102 8.49 -0.50 17.15
CA GLN A 102 7.82 0.11 18.30
C GLN A 102 6.84 -0.84 19.02
N LEU A 103 6.29 -1.79 18.29
CA LEU A 103 5.39 -2.81 18.82
C LEU A 103 6.11 -4.10 19.26
N ASP A 104 7.44 -4.10 19.25
CA ASP A 104 8.26 -5.29 19.55
C ASP A 104 7.90 -6.51 18.66
N ILE A 105 7.44 -6.28 17.45
CA ILE A 105 7.14 -7.33 16.46
C ILE A 105 8.41 -7.61 15.65
N PRO A 106 9.01 -8.80 15.79
CA PRO A 106 10.27 -9.09 15.14
C PRO A 106 10.14 -9.15 13.61
N THR A 107 11.06 -8.47 12.93
CA THR A 107 11.20 -8.50 11.47
C THR A 107 12.65 -8.72 11.07
N SER A 108 12.94 -8.84 9.76
CA SER A 108 14.32 -8.84 9.29
C SER A 108 15.02 -7.52 9.68
N PRO A 109 16.27 -7.53 10.15
CA PRO A 109 17.06 -6.32 10.38
C PRO A 109 17.08 -5.43 9.15
N TRP A 110 16.99 -4.12 9.34
CA TRP A 110 16.81 -3.18 8.24
C TRP A 110 17.48 -1.83 8.49
N GLY A 111 17.60 -1.02 7.43
CA GLY A 111 18.03 0.37 7.50
C GLY A 111 17.63 1.13 6.24
N VAL A 112 17.57 2.45 6.32
CA VAL A 112 17.22 3.35 5.23
C VAL A 112 18.47 3.93 4.60
N ALA A 113 18.46 4.11 3.28
CA ALA A 113 19.50 4.80 2.55
C ALA A 113 18.87 5.75 1.50
N THR A 114 19.40 6.97 1.43
CA THR A 114 19.02 8.00 0.45
C THR A 114 20.05 8.12 -0.68
N THR A 115 21.23 7.52 -0.47
CA THR A 115 22.34 7.52 -1.42
C THR A 115 23.06 6.15 -1.42
N ALA A 116 23.85 5.88 -2.46
CA ALA A 116 24.69 4.69 -2.52
C ALA A 116 25.72 4.60 -1.38
N ALA A 117 26.27 5.75 -0.99
CA ALA A 117 27.23 5.80 0.13
C ALA A 117 26.59 5.42 1.47
N GLU A 118 25.40 5.92 1.73
CA GLU A 118 24.62 5.53 2.92
C GLU A 118 24.25 4.05 2.87
N LEU A 119 23.87 3.53 1.70
CA LEU A 119 23.55 2.11 1.53
C LEU A 119 24.74 1.22 1.89
N ALA A 120 25.96 1.56 1.45
CA ALA A 120 27.15 0.83 1.83
C ALA A 120 27.33 0.78 3.35
N GLY A 121 27.07 1.88 4.05
CA GLY A 121 27.06 1.96 5.51
C GLY A 121 26.00 1.04 6.13
N VAL A 122 24.77 1.09 5.64
CA VAL A 122 23.67 0.24 6.11
C VAL A 122 24.02 -1.24 5.92
N LEU A 123 24.46 -1.64 4.71
CA LEU A 123 24.81 -3.04 4.43
C LEU A 123 25.91 -3.58 5.36
N SER A 124 26.84 -2.74 5.78
CA SER A 124 27.89 -3.15 6.71
C SER A 124 27.40 -3.50 8.12
N THR A 125 26.21 -3.04 8.49
CA THR A 125 25.59 -3.31 9.79
C THR A 125 24.62 -4.50 9.76
N LEU A 126 24.17 -4.91 8.57
CA LEU A 126 23.21 -6.01 8.43
C LEU A 126 23.91 -7.37 8.55
N PRO A 127 23.31 -8.36 9.24
CA PRO A 127 23.92 -9.65 9.55
C PRO A 127 23.99 -10.63 8.37
N SER A 128 23.52 -10.25 7.19
CA SER A 128 23.44 -11.11 6.00
C SER A 128 24.43 -10.67 4.92
N ARG A 129 24.91 -11.63 4.11
CA ARG A 129 25.78 -11.35 2.96
C ARG A 129 25.07 -10.55 1.87
N TYR A 130 23.77 -10.80 1.66
CA TYR A 130 22.93 -10.10 0.71
C TYR A 130 21.78 -9.41 1.43
N SER A 131 21.33 -8.32 0.86
CA SER A 131 20.18 -7.56 1.35
C SER A 131 19.15 -7.38 0.25
N ARG A 132 17.89 -7.34 0.65
CA ARG A 132 16.77 -6.96 -0.21
C ARG A 132 16.54 -5.48 -0.08
N CYS A 133 16.93 -4.74 -1.11
CA CYS A 133 16.69 -3.31 -1.21
C CYS A 133 15.36 -3.07 -1.91
N LYS A 134 14.52 -2.18 -1.36
CA LYS A 134 13.20 -1.85 -1.89
C LYS A 134 13.00 -0.35 -1.82
N ARG A 135 12.38 0.26 -2.82
CA ARG A 135 11.94 1.66 -2.69
C ARG A 135 11.05 1.83 -1.47
N ILE A 136 11.18 2.95 -0.76
CA ILE A 136 10.32 3.25 0.40
C ILE A 136 8.87 3.36 -0.03
N LEU A 137 8.60 4.05 -1.15
CA LEU A 137 7.27 4.20 -1.73
C LEU A 137 7.15 3.42 -3.04
N GLY A 138 6.00 2.83 -3.29
CA GLY A 138 5.73 2.08 -4.52
C GLY A 138 6.45 0.73 -4.56
N GLY A 139 6.79 0.25 -5.77
CA GLY A 139 7.52 -1.02 -5.95
C GLY A 139 6.63 -2.24 -5.78
N TYR A 140 5.44 -2.20 -6.37
CA TYR A 140 4.53 -3.34 -6.51
C TYR A 140 4.97 -4.25 -7.67
N ASP A 141 4.50 -5.48 -7.67
CA ASP A 141 4.72 -6.47 -8.72
C ASP A 141 6.20 -6.75 -9.04
N GLY A 142 7.07 -6.68 -8.00
CA GLY A 142 8.50 -6.91 -8.15
C GLY A 142 9.29 -5.72 -8.69
N GLY A 143 8.63 -4.64 -9.07
CA GLY A 143 9.29 -3.39 -9.47
C GLY A 143 9.93 -2.66 -8.27
N GLY A 144 11.10 -2.02 -8.50
CA GLY A 144 11.77 -1.25 -7.44
C GLY A 144 12.31 -2.10 -6.28
N GLN A 145 12.72 -3.33 -6.57
CA GLN A 145 13.38 -4.23 -5.62
C GLN A 145 14.67 -4.78 -6.22
N TRP A 146 15.71 -4.86 -5.40
CA TRP A 146 17.03 -5.34 -5.79
C TRP A 146 17.60 -6.25 -4.70
N ARG A 147 18.34 -7.27 -5.11
CA ARG A 147 19.14 -8.11 -4.22
C ARG A 147 20.59 -7.71 -4.38
N VAL A 148 21.15 -7.06 -3.37
CA VAL A 148 22.50 -6.48 -3.44
C VAL A 148 23.40 -6.94 -2.28
N ASN A 149 24.69 -6.78 -2.49
CA ASN A 149 25.74 -6.82 -1.48
C ASN A 149 26.71 -5.66 -1.70
N ALA A 150 27.81 -5.60 -0.96
CA ALA A 150 28.78 -4.52 -1.07
C ALA A 150 29.41 -4.40 -2.49
N ASP A 151 29.46 -5.48 -3.25
CA ASP A 151 30.09 -5.54 -4.60
C ASP A 151 29.10 -5.18 -5.72
N THR A 152 27.79 -5.10 -5.44
CA THR A 152 26.72 -4.94 -6.45
C THR A 152 25.83 -3.73 -6.19
N LEU A 153 26.34 -2.69 -5.53
CA LEU A 153 25.60 -1.45 -5.26
C LEU A 153 25.16 -0.73 -6.53
N ASP A 154 25.96 -0.83 -7.59
CA ASP A 154 25.69 -0.21 -8.89
C ASP A 154 24.51 -0.85 -9.64
N ASP A 155 24.02 -2.01 -9.19
CA ASP A 155 22.81 -2.62 -9.75
C ASP A 155 21.54 -1.79 -9.42
N ILE A 156 21.62 -0.87 -8.44
CA ILE A 156 20.53 0.05 -8.10
C ILE A 156 20.65 1.31 -8.95
N PRO A 157 19.70 1.59 -9.83
CA PRO A 157 19.73 2.79 -10.64
C PRO A 157 19.61 4.06 -9.77
N ALA A 158 20.10 5.19 -10.26
CA ALA A 158 20.05 6.47 -9.54
C ALA A 158 18.64 6.84 -9.03
N GLY A 159 17.57 6.51 -9.79
CA GLY A 159 16.18 6.68 -9.38
C GLY A 159 15.66 5.62 -8.41
N GLY A 160 16.49 4.70 -7.90
CA GLY A 160 16.11 3.68 -6.92
C GLY A 160 16.02 4.17 -5.49
N TYR A 161 16.56 5.34 -5.19
CA TYR A 161 16.57 5.96 -3.87
C TYR A 161 15.41 6.96 -3.69
N PRO A 162 14.93 7.23 -2.44
CA PRO A 162 15.30 6.54 -1.20
C PRO A 162 14.79 5.10 -1.13
N LEU A 163 15.52 4.25 -0.42
CA LEU A 163 15.19 2.83 -0.26
C LEU A 163 15.38 2.34 1.17
N ILE A 164 14.77 1.19 1.46
CA ILE A 164 15.03 0.39 2.65
C ILE A 164 15.86 -0.83 2.22
N ALA A 165 16.91 -1.15 2.99
CA ALA A 165 17.67 -2.38 2.87
C ALA A 165 17.33 -3.31 4.03
N GLU A 166 16.92 -4.53 3.72
CA GLU A 166 16.56 -5.56 4.69
C GLU A 166 17.53 -6.72 4.57
N ALA A 167 18.00 -7.22 5.72
CA ALA A 167 18.81 -8.44 5.74
C ALA A 167 18.08 -9.59 5.05
N GLU A 168 18.74 -10.31 4.16
CA GLU A 168 18.16 -11.49 3.55
C GLU A 168 18.05 -12.61 4.60
N ILE A 169 16.85 -13.15 4.75
CA ILE A 169 16.53 -14.24 5.66
C ILE A 169 16.22 -15.51 4.90
N THR A 170 16.44 -16.67 5.52
CA THR A 170 16.01 -17.95 4.97
C THR A 170 14.53 -18.14 5.27
N ILE A 171 13.71 -18.25 4.22
CA ILE A 171 12.27 -18.47 4.36
C ILE A 171 12.04 -19.99 4.42
N GLU A 172 11.47 -20.46 5.52
CA GLU A 172 11.06 -21.87 5.68
C GLU A 172 9.62 -22.08 5.21
N ARG A 173 8.75 -21.08 5.43
CA ARG A 173 7.34 -21.15 5.08
C ARG A 173 6.76 -19.76 4.85
N GLU A 174 5.89 -19.66 3.87
CA GLU A 174 5.05 -18.47 3.65
C GLU A 174 3.65 -18.74 4.16
N LEU A 175 3.12 -17.80 4.94
CA LEU A 175 1.78 -17.87 5.50
C LEU A 175 1.06 -16.56 5.18
N ALA A 176 -0.24 -16.67 4.93
CA ALA A 176 -1.12 -15.52 4.79
C ALA A 176 -2.32 -15.66 5.72
N ILE A 177 -2.80 -14.56 6.24
CA ILE A 177 -4.02 -14.49 7.03
C ILE A 177 -4.79 -13.23 6.65
N ILE A 178 -6.09 -13.35 6.48
CA ILE A 178 -6.98 -12.22 6.28
C ILE A 178 -7.61 -11.87 7.62
N VAL A 179 -7.47 -10.61 8.03
CA VAL A 179 -8.06 -10.09 9.26
C VAL A 179 -9.02 -8.97 8.90
N ALA A 180 -10.25 -9.08 9.36
CA ALA A 180 -11.22 -7.99 9.32
C ALA A 180 -11.45 -7.46 10.74
N ARG A 181 -11.44 -6.14 10.90
CA ARG A 181 -11.71 -5.45 12.16
C ARG A 181 -12.81 -4.43 11.97
N ASP A 182 -13.79 -4.44 12.84
CA ASP A 182 -14.88 -3.47 12.81
C ASP A 182 -14.55 -2.17 13.56
N THR A 183 -15.47 -1.21 13.51
CA THR A 183 -15.33 0.09 14.18
C THR A 183 -15.40 0.01 15.72
N LEU A 184 -15.87 -1.09 16.29
CA LEU A 184 -15.91 -1.34 17.73
C LEU A 184 -14.61 -1.99 18.23
N GLY A 185 -13.75 -2.44 17.31
CA GLY A 185 -12.48 -3.06 17.61
C GLY A 185 -12.51 -4.59 17.61
N ASP A 186 -13.67 -5.19 17.36
CA ASP A 186 -13.79 -6.65 17.23
C ASP A 186 -13.13 -7.12 15.94
N SER A 187 -12.42 -8.26 16.02
CA SER A 187 -11.66 -8.79 14.91
C SER A 187 -12.00 -10.24 14.62
N VAL A 188 -12.05 -10.58 13.34
CA VAL A 188 -12.16 -11.96 12.85
C VAL A 188 -10.99 -12.28 11.92
N CYS A 189 -10.50 -13.52 12.03
CA CYS A 189 -9.44 -14.05 11.17
C CYS A 189 -10.04 -15.12 10.26
N TYR A 190 -9.64 -15.05 8.99
CA TYR A 190 -10.00 -16.05 7.98
C TYR A 190 -8.75 -16.88 7.67
N PRO A 191 -8.86 -18.22 7.64
CA PRO A 191 -7.75 -19.10 7.31
C PRO A 191 -7.33 -18.99 5.86
#